data_fba89e90598be48f9163e4fb70947313
#
_entry.id   fba89e90598be48f9163e4fb70947313
#
_cell.length_a   1.000
_cell.length_b   1.000
_cell.length_c   1.000
_cell.angle_alpha   90.00
_cell.angle_beta   90.00
_cell.angle_gamma   90.00
#
_symmetry.space_group_name_H-M   'P 1'
#
loop_
_entity.id
_entity.type
_entity.pdbx_description
1 polymer ?
#
loop_
_entity_poly.entity_id
_entity_poly.type
_entity_poly.pdbx_seq_one_letter_code
_entity_poly.pdbx_strand_id
1 'polypeptide(L)'
;MRGEASHRAEMVNQALFGDTMQVVSRTEGWLYVKLDSDGYEGWIDTKQVAEIKEALEYNAIAVTPTSITRDGMRMNIQPSSWYNTQWLPEPYEQKEPVFAKDPVAVAQQFLGVPYLWGGRTMMGIDCSGLTQVVFKCCGKALMRDARLQAMQSDLVDINKFDEKRAGDLAFFQNEKGNIIHVGIVMDDERIIHSSGMVRIDRLDAKGIVNIETGEYSHQLAMIRRAR
;
A
#
# COMPACT_ATOMS: atom_id res chain seq x y z
N MET A 1 8.16 -9.70 4.66
CA MET A 1 9.23 -9.23 5.58
C MET A 1 8.78 -9.47 7.01
N ARG A 2 9.73 -9.76 7.90
CA ARG A 2 9.48 -10.14 9.29
C ARG A 2 10.24 -9.22 10.24
N GLY A 3 9.74 -9.07 11.48
CA GLY A 3 10.43 -8.30 12.53
C GLY A 3 11.72 -8.96 13.03
N GLU A 4 11.81 -10.30 12.90
CA GLU A 4 12.98 -11.10 13.26
C GLU A 4 13.28 -12.14 12.16
N ALA A 5 14.48 -12.70 12.15
CA ALA A 5 14.93 -13.73 11.18
C ALA A 5 14.25 -15.10 11.44
N SER A 6 12.91 -15.14 11.35
CA SER A 6 12.11 -16.32 11.64
C SER A 6 10.76 -16.30 10.89
N HIS A 7 10.33 -17.44 10.37
CA HIS A 7 9.00 -17.60 9.80
C HIS A 7 7.85 -17.42 10.82
N ARG A 8 8.15 -17.58 12.11
CA ARG A 8 7.20 -17.40 13.21
C ARG A 8 7.11 -15.98 13.74
N ALA A 9 8.06 -15.12 13.34
CA ALA A 9 8.05 -13.73 13.74
C ALA A 9 6.88 -12.96 13.08
N GLU A 10 6.53 -11.83 13.68
CA GLU A 10 5.52 -10.92 13.15
C GLU A 10 5.83 -10.54 11.70
N MET A 11 4.81 -10.59 10.83
CA MET A 11 4.89 -10.01 9.51
C MET A 11 4.72 -8.50 9.64
N VAL A 12 5.75 -7.74 9.26
CA VAL A 12 5.75 -6.28 9.41
C VAL A 12 5.52 -5.57 8.07
N ASN A 13 5.83 -6.23 6.95
CA ASN A 13 5.64 -5.68 5.61
C ASN A 13 5.69 -6.80 4.55
N GLN A 14 5.28 -6.50 3.33
CA GLN A 14 5.47 -7.34 2.14
C GLN A 14 6.23 -6.57 1.06
N ALA A 15 7.31 -7.14 0.54
CA ALA A 15 7.91 -6.72 -0.71
C ALA A 15 7.08 -7.29 -1.87
N LEU A 16 6.79 -6.48 -2.87
CA LEU A 16 6.08 -6.88 -4.07
C LEU A 16 7.04 -7.16 -5.22
N PHE A 17 6.57 -7.85 -6.23
CA PHE A 17 7.38 -8.10 -7.43
C PHE A 17 7.87 -6.78 -8.03
N GLY A 18 9.19 -6.70 -8.27
CA GLY A 18 9.84 -5.49 -8.77
C GLY A 18 10.24 -4.47 -7.70
N ASP A 19 9.89 -4.67 -6.42
CA ASP A 19 10.47 -3.87 -5.34
C ASP A 19 11.97 -4.22 -5.21
N THR A 20 12.82 -3.19 -5.15
CA THR A 20 14.27 -3.32 -4.92
C THR A 20 14.62 -2.99 -3.47
N MET A 21 15.73 -3.55 -3.00
CA MET A 21 16.16 -3.41 -1.62
C MET A 21 17.67 -3.53 -1.46
N GLN A 22 18.20 -2.86 -0.47
CA GLN A 22 19.58 -2.96 -0.06
C GLN A 22 19.74 -3.97 1.08
N VAL A 23 20.74 -4.85 1.00
CA VAL A 23 21.06 -5.77 2.09
C VAL A 23 21.90 -5.05 3.12
N VAL A 24 21.36 -4.89 4.33
CA VAL A 24 22.02 -4.25 5.47
C VAL A 24 22.87 -5.27 6.25
N SER A 25 22.31 -6.45 6.49
CA SER A 25 23.02 -7.55 7.16
C SER A 25 22.48 -8.92 6.76
N ARG A 26 23.19 -9.97 7.15
CA ARG A 26 22.88 -11.36 6.79
C ARG A 26 22.98 -12.26 8.01
N THR A 27 22.12 -13.27 8.07
CA THR A 27 22.25 -14.42 8.96
C THR A 27 21.89 -15.69 8.17
N GLU A 28 21.93 -16.85 8.79
CA GLU A 28 21.63 -18.11 8.12
C GLU A 28 20.20 -18.11 7.56
N GLY A 29 20.07 -18.19 6.22
CA GLY A 29 18.79 -18.22 5.50
C GLY A 29 18.02 -16.90 5.44
N TRP A 30 18.51 -15.80 6.05
CA TRP A 30 17.81 -14.52 6.13
C TRP A 30 18.68 -13.33 5.77
N LEU A 31 18.05 -12.31 5.20
CA LEU A 31 18.63 -11.00 4.93
C LEU A 31 17.86 -9.94 5.72
N TYR A 32 18.56 -9.07 6.43
CA TYR A 32 18.01 -7.81 6.91
C TYR A 32 18.15 -6.80 5.79
N VAL A 33 17.02 -6.29 5.34
CA VAL A 33 16.98 -5.45 4.13
C VAL A 33 16.28 -4.14 4.40
N LYS A 34 16.62 -3.15 3.59
CA LYS A 34 15.97 -1.85 3.51
C LYS A 34 15.36 -1.69 2.13
N LEU A 35 14.04 -1.49 2.04
CA LEU A 35 13.35 -1.23 0.77
C LEU A 35 13.76 0.14 0.22
N ASP A 36 14.04 0.21 -1.09
CA ASP A 36 14.42 1.47 -1.73
C ASP A 36 13.23 2.44 -1.87
N SER A 37 12.00 1.91 -1.89
CA SER A 37 10.79 2.70 -2.13
C SER A 37 10.38 3.60 -0.96
N ASP A 38 10.58 3.16 0.28
CA ASP A 38 10.08 3.84 1.49
C ASP A 38 11.06 3.76 2.68
N GLY A 39 12.21 3.08 2.48
CA GLY A 39 13.22 2.89 3.50
C GLY A 39 12.82 1.91 4.62
N TYR A 40 11.71 1.17 4.46
CA TYR A 40 11.25 0.21 5.47
C TYR A 40 12.24 -0.94 5.63
N GLU A 41 12.55 -1.27 6.87
CA GLU A 41 13.54 -2.29 7.19
C GLU A 41 12.89 -3.54 7.79
N GLY A 42 13.49 -4.71 7.55
CA GLY A 42 13.03 -5.97 8.12
C GLY A 42 13.73 -7.18 7.51
N TRP A 43 13.45 -8.35 8.06
CA TRP A 43 14.01 -9.61 7.64
C TRP A 43 13.23 -10.25 6.50
N ILE A 44 13.92 -10.77 5.48
CA ILE A 44 13.34 -11.53 4.37
C ILE A 44 14.10 -12.84 4.19
N ASP A 45 13.39 -13.93 3.89
CA ASP A 45 14.01 -15.22 3.56
C ASP A 45 14.77 -15.11 2.24
N THR A 46 16.01 -15.61 2.19
CA THR A 46 16.87 -15.58 1.00
C THR A 46 16.22 -16.24 -0.22
N LYS A 47 15.29 -17.18 -0.03
CA LYS A 47 14.55 -17.84 -1.11
C LYS A 47 13.50 -16.98 -1.78
N GLN A 48 13.13 -15.84 -1.18
CA GLN A 48 12.10 -14.95 -1.68
C GLN A 48 12.64 -13.80 -2.51
N VAL A 49 13.95 -13.67 -2.63
CA VAL A 49 14.63 -12.59 -3.34
C VAL A 49 15.71 -13.13 -4.26
N ALA A 50 16.07 -12.34 -5.26
CA ALA A 50 17.19 -12.63 -6.15
C ALA A 50 18.15 -11.46 -6.16
N GLU A 51 19.46 -11.75 -6.25
CA GLU A 51 20.46 -10.73 -6.50
C GLU A 51 20.35 -10.24 -7.95
N ILE A 52 20.21 -8.92 -8.11
CA ILE A 52 20.21 -8.29 -9.43
C ILE A 52 21.63 -7.85 -9.77
N LYS A 53 22.16 -8.35 -10.90
CA LYS A 53 23.50 -7.99 -11.40
C LYS A 53 23.45 -6.79 -12.35
N GLU A 54 22.31 -6.59 -13.00
CA GLU A 54 22.06 -5.52 -13.95
C GLU A 54 20.74 -4.85 -13.61
N ALA A 55 20.63 -3.54 -13.85
CA ALA A 55 19.39 -2.81 -13.63
C ALA A 55 18.26 -3.44 -14.45
N LEU A 56 17.15 -3.76 -13.76
CA LEU A 56 15.96 -4.26 -14.44
C LEU A 56 15.20 -3.10 -15.05
N GLU A 57 14.95 -3.18 -16.36
CA GLU A 57 14.15 -2.19 -17.06
C GLU A 57 12.68 -2.44 -16.84
N TYR A 58 12.12 -1.81 -15.81
CA TYR A 58 10.68 -1.76 -15.60
C TYR A 58 10.11 -0.52 -16.29
N ASN A 59 9.09 -0.71 -17.13
CA ASN A 59 8.42 0.36 -17.85
C ASN A 59 6.92 0.44 -17.54
N ALA A 60 6.43 -0.38 -16.60
CA ALA A 60 5.02 -0.41 -16.22
C ALA A 60 4.84 -0.75 -14.74
N ILE A 61 3.71 -0.29 -14.20
CA ILE A 61 3.20 -0.65 -12.88
C ILE A 61 1.87 -1.36 -13.02
N ALA A 62 1.67 -2.46 -12.31
CA ALA A 62 0.41 -3.17 -12.30
C ALA A 62 -0.62 -2.39 -11.48
N VAL A 63 -1.70 -1.95 -12.11
CA VAL A 63 -2.84 -1.28 -11.43
C VAL A 63 -3.88 -2.29 -10.98
N THR A 64 -3.90 -3.46 -11.61
CA THR A 64 -4.74 -4.62 -11.27
C THR A 64 -3.84 -5.85 -11.14
N PRO A 65 -4.33 -6.99 -10.59
CA PRO A 65 -3.62 -8.26 -10.69
C PRO A 65 -3.29 -8.57 -12.16
N THR A 66 -2.02 -8.76 -12.48
CA THR A 66 -1.54 -8.86 -13.85
C THR A 66 -0.78 -10.18 -14.05
N SER A 67 -1.06 -10.91 -15.13
CA SER A 67 -0.29 -12.10 -15.51
C SER A 67 0.87 -11.70 -16.41
N ILE A 68 2.06 -12.14 -16.05
CA ILE A 68 3.28 -11.95 -16.84
C ILE A 68 3.97 -13.30 -17.09
N THR A 69 4.79 -13.36 -18.13
CA THR A 69 5.70 -14.49 -18.40
C THR A 69 7.12 -13.96 -18.46
N ARG A 70 7.97 -14.43 -17.56
CA ARG A 70 9.39 -14.08 -17.53
C ARG A 70 10.23 -15.35 -17.43
N ASP A 71 11.25 -15.47 -18.24
CA ASP A 71 12.18 -16.61 -18.29
C ASP A 71 11.42 -17.96 -18.43
N GLY A 72 10.35 -17.99 -19.23
CA GLY A 72 9.49 -19.16 -19.45
C GLY A 72 8.50 -19.46 -18.30
N MET A 73 8.54 -18.72 -17.20
CA MET A 73 7.63 -18.91 -16.07
C MET A 73 6.50 -17.88 -16.11
N ARG A 74 5.27 -18.38 -16.09
CA ARG A 74 4.07 -17.57 -15.94
C ARG A 74 3.80 -17.33 -14.46
N MET A 75 3.56 -16.06 -14.11
CA MET A 75 3.23 -15.65 -12.75
C MET A 75 2.18 -14.54 -12.74
N ASN A 76 1.43 -14.44 -11.61
CA ASN A 76 0.49 -13.36 -11.37
C ASN A 76 1.11 -12.39 -10.36
N ILE A 77 1.31 -11.14 -10.78
CA ILE A 77 1.82 -10.08 -9.93
C ILE A 77 0.67 -9.24 -9.33
N GLN A 78 0.91 -8.65 -8.20
CA GLN A 78 -0.06 -7.88 -7.43
C GLN A 78 -0.13 -6.42 -7.92
N PRO A 79 -1.22 -5.69 -7.67
CA PRO A 79 -1.24 -4.23 -7.86
C PRO A 79 -0.04 -3.58 -7.18
N SER A 80 0.46 -2.50 -7.77
CA SER A 80 1.68 -1.77 -7.42
C SER A 80 3.02 -2.51 -7.64
N SER A 81 3.01 -3.70 -8.26
CA SER A 81 4.22 -4.36 -8.74
C SER A 81 4.77 -3.70 -10.00
N TRP A 82 6.11 -3.60 -10.09
CA TRP A 82 6.79 -3.13 -11.28
C TRP A 82 7.02 -4.27 -12.26
N TYR A 83 6.85 -4.04 -13.57
CA TYR A 83 7.10 -5.06 -14.60
C TYR A 83 7.52 -4.40 -15.94
N ASN A 84 7.95 -5.25 -16.89
CA ASN A 84 8.17 -4.85 -18.26
C ASN A 84 7.01 -5.34 -19.14
N THR A 85 6.47 -4.47 -19.98
CA THR A 85 5.35 -4.80 -20.89
C THR A 85 5.66 -5.90 -21.90
N GLN A 86 6.96 -6.17 -22.16
CA GLN A 86 7.39 -7.31 -22.96
C GLN A 86 7.11 -8.68 -22.30
N TRP A 87 6.80 -8.70 -21.00
CA TRP A 87 6.45 -9.91 -20.27
C TRP A 87 4.95 -10.23 -20.28
N LEU A 88 4.13 -9.36 -20.88
CA LEU A 88 2.71 -9.60 -21.04
C LEU A 88 2.42 -10.69 -22.09
N PRO A 89 1.27 -11.40 -21.98
CA PRO A 89 0.83 -12.36 -23.00
C PRO A 89 0.73 -11.74 -24.40
N GLU A 90 0.34 -10.46 -24.48
CA GLU A 90 0.34 -9.63 -25.68
C GLU A 90 1.30 -8.46 -25.47
N PRO A 91 2.60 -8.63 -25.76
CA PRO A 91 3.62 -7.63 -25.53
C PRO A 91 3.40 -6.36 -26.37
N TYR A 92 3.70 -5.21 -25.80
CA TYR A 92 3.73 -3.94 -26.54
C TYR A 92 4.87 -3.04 -26.04
N GLU A 93 5.27 -2.07 -26.87
CA GLU A 93 6.27 -1.11 -26.50
C GLU A 93 5.69 0.00 -25.63
N GLN A 94 6.31 0.23 -24.48
CA GLN A 94 6.02 1.34 -23.58
C GLN A 94 7.32 1.86 -23.00
N LYS A 95 7.54 3.17 -23.07
CA LYS A 95 8.76 3.80 -22.56
C LYS A 95 8.65 4.17 -21.09
N GLU A 96 7.52 4.70 -20.69
CA GLU A 96 7.28 5.27 -19.36
C GLU A 96 6.06 4.61 -18.71
N PRO A 97 6.05 4.42 -17.39
CA PRO A 97 4.91 3.88 -16.68
C PRO A 97 3.67 4.75 -16.83
N VAL A 98 2.52 4.13 -17.06
CA VAL A 98 1.22 4.79 -17.02
C VAL A 98 0.59 4.55 -15.67
N PHE A 99 0.30 5.62 -14.94
CA PHE A 99 -0.29 5.59 -13.61
C PHE A 99 -1.80 5.79 -13.67
N ALA A 100 -2.51 5.19 -12.70
CA ALA A 100 -3.93 5.45 -12.51
C ALA A 100 -4.17 6.91 -12.09
N LYS A 101 -5.30 7.48 -12.52
CA LYS A 101 -5.64 8.87 -12.19
C LYS A 101 -6.55 9.00 -10.98
N ASP A 102 -7.29 7.93 -10.67
CA ASP A 102 -8.31 7.92 -9.61
C ASP A 102 -7.95 6.90 -8.52
N PRO A 103 -7.47 7.37 -7.35
CA PRO A 103 -7.14 6.49 -6.24
C PRO A 103 -8.36 5.77 -5.66
N VAL A 104 -9.56 6.36 -5.75
CA VAL A 104 -10.78 5.70 -5.26
C VAL A 104 -11.11 4.48 -6.14
N ALA A 105 -11.03 4.63 -7.46
CA ALA A 105 -11.25 3.52 -8.38
C ALA A 105 -10.23 2.38 -8.18
N VAL A 106 -8.98 2.70 -7.89
CA VAL A 106 -7.96 1.69 -7.54
C VAL A 106 -8.29 1.01 -6.22
N ALA A 107 -8.65 1.79 -5.18
CA ALA A 107 -8.98 1.25 -3.85
C ALA A 107 -10.21 0.32 -3.89
N GLN A 108 -11.22 0.63 -4.69
CA GLN A 108 -12.43 -0.19 -4.84
C GLN A 108 -12.14 -1.61 -5.35
N GLN A 109 -11.04 -1.84 -6.07
CA GLN A 109 -10.65 -3.18 -6.51
C GLN A 109 -10.30 -4.10 -5.34
N PHE A 110 -9.98 -3.54 -4.17
CA PHE A 110 -9.64 -4.28 -2.95
C PHE A 110 -10.85 -4.57 -2.05
N LEU A 111 -12.07 -4.14 -2.40
CA LEU A 111 -13.26 -4.39 -1.57
C LEU A 111 -13.39 -5.88 -1.23
N GLY A 112 -13.60 -6.17 0.07
CA GLY A 112 -13.71 -7.52 0.61
C GLY A 112 -12.38 -8.24 0.85
N VAL A 113 -11.23 -7.67 0.48
CA VAL A 113 -9.92 -8.24 0.81
C VAL A 113 -9.76 -8.26 2.34
N PRO A 114 -9.42 -9.42 2.96
CA PRO A 114 -9.30 -9.52 4.40
C PRO A 114 -8.18 -8.63 4.96
N TYR A 115 -8.39 -8.14 6.18
CA TYR A 115 -7.34 -7.44 6.91
C TYR A 115 -6.21 -8.40 7.24
N LEU A 116 -4.99 -8.00 6.92
CA LEU A 116 -3.78 -8.74 7.27
C LEU A 116 -2.72 -7.73 7.71
N TRP A 117 -2.31 -7.79 8.97
CA TRP A 117 -1.24 -6.95 9.51
C TRP A 117 0.05 -7.12 8.68
N GLY A 118 0.67 -6.02 8.27
CA GLY A 118 1.82 -6.03 7.38
C GLY A 118 1.51 -6.32 5.90
N GLY A 119 0.23 -6.57 5.56
CA GLY A 119 -0.21 -6.96 4.22
C GLY A 119 -0.23 -5.83 3.20
N ARG A 120 0.10 -6.16 1.92
CA ARG A 120 0.09 -5.24 0.78
C ARG A 120 -0.46 -5.90 -0.50
N THR A 121 -1.27 -6.94 -0.37
CA THR A 121 -1.72 -7.75 -1.54
C THR A 121 -3.23 -7.97 -1.53
N MET A 122 -3.76 -8.43 -2.66
CA MET A 122 -5.16 -8.90 -2.77
C MET A 122 -5.46 -10.15 -1.92
N MET A 123 -4.44 -10.78 -1.32
CA MET A 123 -4.59 -11.93 -0.41
C MET A 123 -4.74 -11.50 1.05
N GLY A 124 -4.52 -10.22 1.34
CA GLY A 124 -4.62 -9.60 2.64
C GLY A 124 -3.86 -8.28 2.69
N ILE A 125 -4.46 -7.27 3.31
CA ILE A 125 -3.94 -5.90 3.30
C ILE A 125 -4.31 -5.18 4.60
N ASP A 126 -3.38 -4.40 5.18
CA ASP A 126 -3.71 -3.52 6.30
C ASP A 126 -4.08 -2.10 5.83
N CYS A 127 -4.43 -1.22 6.75
CA CYS A 127 -4.92 0.11 6.44
C CYS A 127 -3.90 0.98 5.68
N SER A 128 -2.66 1.04 6.16
CA SER A 128 -1.59 1.82 5.53
C SER A 128 -1.00 1.12 4.30
N GLY A 129 -1.05 -0.22 4.24
CA GLY A 129 -0.73 -0.99 3.05
C GLY A 129 -1.69 -0.72 1.90
N LEU A 130 -3.00 -0.60 2.18
CA LEU A 130 -4.00 -0.23 1.19
C LEU A 130 -3.69 1.15 0.60
N THR A 131 -3.52 2.16 1.43
CA THR A 131 -3.21 3.52 0.95
C THR A 131 -1.89 3.55 0.19
N GLN A 132 -0.84 2.88 0.69
CA GLN A 132 0.46 2.82 0.04
C GLN A 132 0.38 2.17 -1.37
N VAL A 133 -0.30 1.04 -1.50
CA VAL A 133 -0.48 0.34 -2.79
C VAL A 133 -1.28 1.20 -3.76
N VAL A 134 -2.41 1.75 -3.31
CA VAL A 134 -3.28 2.60 -4.14
C VAL A 134 -2.53 3.81 -4.66
N PHE A 135 -1.84 4.54 -3.80
CA PHE A 135 -1.12 5.75 -4.18
C PHE A 135 0.10 5.45 -5.06
N LYS A 136 0.80 4.33 -4.84
CA LYS A 136 1.88 3.89 -5.74
C LYS A 136 1.34 3.59 -7.14
N CYS A 137 0.15 2.97 -7.28
CA CYS A 137 -0.53 2.82 -8.57
C CYS A 137 -0.86 4.16 -9.23
N CYS A 138 -1.02 5.23 -8.44
CA CYS A 138 -1.26 6.60 -8.91
C CYS A 138 0.04 7.43 -9.08
N GLY A 139 1.22 6.79 -9.00
CA GLY A 139 2.51 7.46 -9.17
C GLY A 139 2.97 8.26 -7.96
N LYS A 140 2.42 8.01 -6.78
CA LYS A 140 2.77 8.72 -5.54
C LYS A 140 3.29 7.75 -4.49
N ALA A 141 4.46 8.05 -3.91
CA ALA A 141 5.06 7.25 -2.86
C ALA A 141 4.49 7.65 -1.49
N LEU A 142 4.00 6.67 -0.74
CA LEU A 142 3.66 6.83 0.67
C LEU A 142 4.56 5.96 1.53
N MET A 143 4.83 6.42 2.75
CA MET A 143 5.50 5.64 3.78
C MET A 143 4.67 4.40 4.15
N ARG A 144 5.30 3.38 4.73
CA ARG A 144 4.60 2.12 5.06
C ARG A 144 3.57 2.28 6.17
N ASP A 145 3.92 2.96 7.25
CA ASP A 145 3.09 3.05 8.44
C ASP A 145 2.16 4.27 8.41
N ALA A 146 0.91 4.14 8.88
CA ALA A 146 -0.07 5.22 8.91
C ALA A 146 0.46 6.47 9.62
N ARG A 147 1.20 6.29 10.73
CA ARG A 147 1.83 7.39 11.46
C ARG A 147 2.86 8.13 10.61
N LEU A 148 3.68 7.41 9.85
CA LEU A 148 4.68 8.02 8.98
C LEU A 148 4.03 8.67 7.76
N GLN A 149 2.97 8.08 7.18
CA GLN A 149 2.17 8.71 6.14
C GLN A 149 1.58 10.04 6.62
N ALA A 150 1.02 10.08 7.83
CA ALA A 150 0.47 11.30 8.41
C ALA A 150 1.51 12.42 8.60
N MET A 151 2.80 12.09 8.64
CA MET A 151 3.91 13.04 8.84
C MET A 151 4.63 13.44 7.54
N GLN A 152 4.26 12.85 6.37
CA GLN A 152 4.95 13.15 5.12
C GLN A 152 4.79 14.63 4.71
N SER A 153 5.91 15.26 4.37
CA SER A 153 5.95 16.69 4.05
C SER A 153 5.32 17.05 2.70
N ASP A 154 5.21 16.10 1.80
CA ASP A 154 4.58 16.26 0.47
C ASP A 154 3.04 16.15 0.50
N LEU A 155 2.46 15.81 1.65
CA LEU A 155 1.01 15.88 1.85
C LEU A 155 0.61 17.25 2.39
N VAL A 156 -0.53 17.74 1.94
CA VAL A 156 -1.11 19.05 2.34
C VAL A 156 -2.25 18.85 3.32
N ASP A 157 -2.23 19.60 4.40
CA ASP A 157 -3.30 19.58 5.39
C ASP A 157 -4.59 20.17 4.83
N ILE A 158 -5.69 19.48 5.05
CA ILE A 158 -7.05 19.96 4.79
C ILE A 158 -7.65 20.38 6.13
N ASN A 159 -7.63 21.69 6.38
CA ASN A 159 -7.93 22.26 7.70
C ASN A 159 -9.43 22.25 8.04
N LYS A 160 -10.29 22.20 7.02
CA LYS A 160 -11.74 22.15 7.20
C LYS A 160 -12.29 20.85 6.64
N PHE A 161 -13.11 20.17 7.42
CA PHE A 161 -13.69 18.90 7.03
C PHE A 161 -14.46 18.97 5.69
N ASP A 162 -15.16 20.05 5.45
CA ASP A 162 -15.97 20.26 4.23
C ASP A 162 -15.13 20.56 2.97
N GLU A 163 -13.82 20.80 3.13
CA GLU A 163 -12.88 20.99 2.01
C GLU A 163 -12.26 19.68 1.51
N LYS A 164 -12.58 18.54 2.17
CA LYS A 164 -12.11 17.22 1.75
C LYS A 164 -12.66 16.86 0.36
N ARG A 165 -11.92 16.02 -0.35
CA ARG A 165 -12.28 15.53 -1.69
C ARG A 165 -11.98 14.04 -1.82
N ALA A 166 -12.60 13.41 -2.79
CA ALA A 166 -12.25 12.06 -3.19
C ALA A 166 -10.73 11.92 -3.43
N GLY A 167 -10.14 10.88 -2.86
CA GLY A 167 -8.71 10.63 -2.91
C GLY A 167 -7.89 11.29 -1.78
N ASP A 168 -8.49 12.08 -0.89
CA ASP A 168 -7.79 12.55 0.31
C ASP A 168 -7.58 11.39 1.30
N LEU A 169 -6.51 11.49 2.09
CA LEU A 169 -6.19 10.55 3.16
C LEU A 169 -6.76 11.06 4.48
N ALA A 170 -7.62 10.28 5.11
CA ALA A 170 -8.12 10.55 6.46
C ALA A 170 -7.35 9.68 7.47
N PHE A 171 -6.77 10.31 8.49
CA PHE A 171 -5.99 9.68 9.55
C PHE A 171 -6.77 9.70 10.86
N PHE A 172 -6.65 8.60 11.60
CA PHE A 172 -7.42 8.40 12.83
C PHE A 172 -6.49 8.09 13.99
N GLN A 173 -6.89 8.57 15.16
CA GLN A 173 -6.09 8.50 16.38
C GLN A 173 -6.76 7.69 17.48
N ASN A 174 -5.94 7.20 18.40
CA ASN A 174 -6.42 6.66 19.67
C ASN A 174 -6.59 7.79 20.71
N GLU A 175 -7.07 7.42 21.91
CA GLU A 175 -7.28 8.36 23.03
C GLU A 175 -6.02 9.13 23.46
N LYS A 176 -4.82 8.63 23.13
CA LYS A 176 -3.53 9.27 23.42
C LYS A 176 -3.07 10.21 22.30
N GLY A 177 -3.87 10.39 21.23
CA GLY A 177 -3.53 11.20 20.08
C GLY A 177 -2.56 10.55 19.08
N ASN A 178 -2.23 9.27 19.25
CA ASN A 178 -1.37 8.56 18.30
C ASN A 178 -2.17 8.13 17.08
N ILE A 179 -1.64 8.36 15.88
CA ILE A 179 -2.22 7.86 14.64
C ILE A 179 -2.11 6.34 14.61
N ILE A 180 -3.25 5.68 14.45
CA ILE A 180 -3.38 4.21 14.47
C ILE A 180 -4.06 3.67 13.22
N HIS A 181 -4.69 4.52 12.40
CA HIS A 181 -5.45 4.07 11.24
C HIS A 181 -5.47 5.13 10.14
N VAL A 182 -5.70 4.70 8.90
CA VAL A 182 -5.81 5.55 7.72
C VAL A 182 -6.80 4.94 6.72
N GLY A 183 -7.48 5.80 5.97
CA GLY A 183 -8.35 5.42 4.86
C GLY A 183 -8.37 6.50 3.77
N ILE A 184 -9.02 6.20 2.66
CA ILE A 184 -9.15 7.07 1.49
C ILE A 184 -10.58 7.62 1.43
N VAL A 185 -10.72 8.93 1.45
CA VAL A 185 -12.01 9.61 1.28
C VAL A 185 -12.55 9.29 -0.11
N MET A 186 -13.79 8.81 -0.18
CA MET A 186 -14.45 8.50 -1.46
C MET A 186 -15.28 9.66 -1.98
N ASP A 187 -15.98 10.33 -1.09
CA ASP A 187 -16.84 11.48 -1.36
C ASP A 187 -17.13 12.25 -0.05
N ASP A 188 -18.18 13.04 -0.02
CA ASP A 188 -18.52 13.88 1.13
C ASP A 188 -18.88 13.09 2.40
N GLU A 189 -19.32 11.83 2.27
CA GLU A 189 -19.86 11.04 3.37
C GLU A 189 -19.20 9.67 3.56
N ARG A 190 -18.36 9.21 2.61
CA ARG A 190 -17.84 7.83 2.60
C ARG A 190 -16.33 7.76 2.60
N ILE A 191 -15.83 6.71 3.22
CA ILE A 191 -14.42 6.35 3.26
C ILE A 191 -14.24 4.87 2.90
N ILE A 192 -13.19 4.55 2.15
CA ILE A 192 -12.73 3.18 1.95
C ILE A 192 -11.48 2.96 2.78
N HIS A 193 -11.48 1.89 3.58
CA HIS A 193 -10.39 1.56 4.48
C HIS A 193 -10.32 0.05 4.76
N SER A 194 -9.20 -0.42 5.34
CA SER A 194 -9.06 -1.83 5.73
C SER A 194 -9.23 -1.95 7.25
N SER A 195 -10.36 -2.54 7.68
CA SER A 195 -10.70 -2.83 9.08
C SER A 195 -11.55 -4.10 9.13
N GLY A 196 -10.95 -5.22 9.59
CA GLY A 196 -11.49 -6.57 9.41
C GLY A 196 -11.36 -7.06 7.96
N MET A 197 -11.75 -6.22 7.02
CA MET A 197 -11.54 -6.34 5.56
C MET A 197 -11.52 -4.94 4.94
N VAL A 198 -11.18 -4.83 3.67
CA VAL A 198 -11.38 -3.58 2.93
C VAL A 198 -12.87 -3.35 2.74
N ARG A 199 -13.37 -2.24 3.28
CA ARG A 199 -14.79 -1.92 3.34
C ARG A 199 -15.04 -0.43 3.14
N ILE A 200 -16.28 -0.09 2.88
CA ILE A 200 -16.76 1.29 2.80
C ILE A 200 -17.63 1.55 4.03
N ASP A 201 -17.28 2.61 4.76
CA ASP A 201 -18.05 3.08 5.90
C ASP A 201 -18.37 4.58 5.74
N ARG A 202 -19.22 5.13 6.64
CA ARG A 202 -19.52 6.55 6.63
C ARG A 202 -18.42 7.33 7.34
N LEU A 203 -18.10 8.52 6.83
CA LEU A 203 -17.13 9.45 7.39
C LEU A 203 -17.80 10.78 7.74
N ASP A 204 -17.67 11.21 8.97
CA ASP A 204 -18.04 12.56 9.40
C ASP A 204 -16.88 13.26 10.14
N ALA A 205 -17.11 14.49 10.62
CA ALA A 205 -16.07 15.28 11.29
C ALA A 205 -15.59 14.69 12.63
N LYS A 206 -16.27 13.69 13.19
CA LYS A 206 -15.83 12.99 14.40
C LYS A 206 -15.02 11.74 14.07
N GLY A 207 -15.31 11.08 12.92
CA GLY A 207 -14.62 9.87 12.54
C GLY A 207 -15.39 8.92 11.64
N ILE A 208 -15.00 7.65 11.65
CA ILE A 208 -15.66 6.58 10.89
C ILE A 208 -16.83 6.04 11.70
N VAL A 209 -17.99 6.02 11.06
CA VAL A 209 -19.18 5.32 11.57
C VAL A 209 -19.34 4.02 10.80
N ASN A 210 -19.26 2.89 11.49
CA ASN A 210 -19.48 1.57 10.91
C ASN A 210 -20.93 1.47 10.43
N ILE A 211 -21.13 1.20 9.14
CA ILE A 211 -22.47 1.17 8.51
C ILE A 211 -23.35 0.01 9.00
N GLU A 212 -22.76 -1.07 9.54
CA GLU A 212 -23.49 -2.24 10.03
C GLU A 212 -24.01 -2.02 11.45
N THR A 213 -23.21 -1.36 12.32
CA THR A 213 -23.54 -1.17 13.74
C THR A 213 -24.08 0.22 14.04
N GLY A 214 -23.79 1.22 13.19
CA GLY A 214 -24.12 2.62 13.44
C GLY A 214 -23.21 3.30 14.49
N GLU A 215 -22.18 2.61 14.98
CA GLU A 215 -21.27 3.11 16.01
C GLU A 215 -20.00 3.71 15.43
N TYR A 216 -19.40 4.67 16.15
CA TYR A 216 -18.08 5.19 15.80
C TYR A 216 -17.01 4.14 16.06
N SER A 217 -16.19 3.85 15.04
CA SER A 217 -15.10 2.89 15.13
C SER A 217 -13.73 3.53 15.27
N HIS A 218 -13.54 4.71 14.68
CA HIS A 218 -12.24 5.42 14.64
C HIS A 218 -12.46 6.94 14.76
N GLN A 219 -11.70 7.59 15.64
CA GLN A 219 -11.74 9.04 15.84
C GLN A 219 -10.88 9.75 14.80
N LEU A 220 -11.44 10.70 14.06
CA LEU A 220 -10.71 11.50 13.08
C LEU A 220 -9.66 12.40 13.77
N ALA A 221 -8.44 12.38 13.26
CA ALA A 221 -7.36 13.24 13.69
C ALA A 221 -7.09 14.37 12.68
N MET A 222 -6.95 14.01 11.40
CA MET A 222 -6.64 14.96 10.32
C MET A 222 -7.00 14.38 8.97
N ILE A 223 -7.12 15.26 7.98
CA ILE A 223 -7.23 14.90 6.57
C ILE A 223 -6.07 15.55 5.83
N ARG A 224 -5.42 14.78 4.94
CA ARG A 224 -4.30 15.26 4.13
C ARG A 224 -4.46 14.87 2.67
N ARG A 225 -3.98 15.72 1.78
CA ARG A 225 -4.06 15.54 0.32
C ARG A 225 -2.68 15.29 -0.27
N ALA A 226 -2.53 14.25 -1.08
CA ALA A 226 -1.36 14.05 -1.92
C ALA A 226 -1.41 14.99 -3.14
N ARG A 227 -0.34 15.76 -3.36
CA ARG A 227 -0.18 16.67 -4.52
C ARG A 227 0.24 15.92 -5.77
#